data_b35914efaffc996d988bc177d86cef93
#
_entry.id   b35914efaffc996d988bc177d86cef93
#
_cell.length_a   1.000
_cell.length_b   1.000
_cell.length_c   1.000
_cell.angle_alpha   90.00
_cell.angle_beta   90.00
_cell.angle_gamma   90.00
#
_symmetry.space_group_name_H-M   'P 1'
#
loop_
_entity.id
_entity.type
_entity.pdbx_description
1 polymer ?
#
loop_
_entity_poly.entity_id
_entity_poly.type
_entity_poly.pdbx_seq_one_letter_code
_entity_poly.pdbx_strand_id
1 'polypeptide(L)'
;MPPPIHWHGQGGQDVLAWHTLGDKHGGYFVDLAANDPFQLSNTATLERSFGWKGLCIETLPKKVKALREKRSCQVVDAVVGTGAPVLFRKFSTNASTNPHFRWIHGLSHAVKEPLRAGVTVNHTCISERRCYTSAQLTKVGVRVDDVYTPTIPLVHILRQYAAPRVIDYLSLDVEGAEDDVLLQFPFDEYVFRVMSIERPTDKLKRLLTERGYSRLAEPLKASGWGEEMWRATISNI
;
A
#
# COMPACT_ATOMS: atom_id res chain seq x y z
N MET A 1 5.30 10.99 -32.88
CA MET A 1 5.83 11.00 -31.50
C MET A 1 5.01 10.02 -30.67
N PRO A 2 5.59 9.21 -29.81
CA PRO A 2 4.81 8.41 -28.88
C PRO A 2 3.94 9.34 -28.01
N PRO A 3 2.76 8.89 -27.57
CA PRO A 3 1.90 9.69 -26.71
C PRO A 3 2.64 10.01 -25.39
N PRO A 4 2.35 11.15 -24.76
CA PRO A 4 2.97 11.51 -23.48
C PRO A 4 2.62 10.45 -22.42
N ILE A 5 3.62 10.07 -21.61
CA ILE A 5 3.44 9.13 -20.51
C ILE A 5 2.54 9.77 -19.46
N HIS A 6 1.45 9.09 -19.11
CA HIS A 6 0.59 9.51 -18.02
C HIS A 6 1.00 8.81 -16.72
N TRP A 7 1.51 9.57 -15.77
CA TRP A 7 1.88 9.09 -14.45
C TRP A 7 0.66 9.07 -13.53
N HIS A 8 0.48 8.00 -12.77
CA HIS A 8 -0.69 7.76 -11.95
C HIS A 8 -0.45 7.93 -10.45
N GLY A 9 0.81 7.88 -10.02
CA GLY A 9 1.19 7.99 -8.61
C GLY A 9 0.77 9.33 -7.99
N GLN A 10 0.22 9.30 -6.78
CA GLN A 10 -0.34 10.46 -6.09
C GLN A 10 0.69 11.59 -5.87
N GLY A 11 1.90 11.23 -5.45
CA GLY A 11 3.01 12.15 -5.18
C GLY A 11 4.16 12.01 -6.19
N GLY A 12 4.02 11.20 -7.24
CA GLY A 12 5.07 10.91 -8.20
C GLY A 12 5.97 9.74 -7.80
N GLN A 13 5.49 8.85 -6.93
CA GLN A 13 6.21 7.66 -6.48
C GLN A 13 6.60 6.77 -7.65
N ASP A 14 5.69 6.57 -8.60
CA ASP A 14 5.89 5.78 -9.82
C ASP A 14 7.02 6.35 -10.69
N VAL A 15 7.02 7.66 -10.94
CA VAL A 15 8.08 8.31 -11.73
C VAL A 15 9.41 8.29 -10.99
N LEU A 16 9.42 8.55 -9.67
CA LEU A 16 10.66 8.55 -8.89
C LEU A 16 11.27 7.14 -8.77
N ALA A 17 10.44 6.12 -8.57
CA ALA A 17 10.88 4.73 -8.58
C ALA A 17 11.51 4.35 -9.92
N TRP A 18 10.87 4.71 -11.04
CA TRP A 18 11.35 4.42 -12.37
C TRP A 18 12.70 5.09 -12.66
N HIS A 19 12.84 6.39 -12.37
CA HIS A 19 14.11 7.12 -12.52
C HIS A 19 15.22 6.59 -11.60
N THR A 20 14.89 6.28 -10.34
CA THR A 20 15.87 5.70 -9.39
C THR A 20 16.45 4.37 -9.91
N LEU A 21 15.66 3.64 -10.69
CA LEU A 21 16.04 2.37 -11.31
C LEU A 21 16.63 2.51 -12.72
N GLY A 22 17.02 3.72 -13.13
CA GLY A 22 17.65 4.00 -14.41
C GLY A 22 16.72 3.82 -15.60
N ASP A 23 15.50 4.29 -15.47
CA ASP A 23 14.46 4.28 -16.50
C ASP A 23 14.15 2.84 -17.01
N LYS A 24 14.14 1.91 -16.07
CA LYS A 24 14.04 0.48 -16.34
C LYS A 24 12.76 0.07 -17.02
N HIS A 25 12.87 -0.77 -18.05
CA HIS A 25 11.79 -1.54 -18.65
C HIS A 25 11.77 -2.98 -18.13
N GLY A 26 10.59 -3.61 -18.06
CA GLY A 26 10.47 -5.03 -17.69
C GLY A 26 10.83 -5.33 -16.25
N GLY A 27 10.56 -4.44 -15.32
CA GLY A 27 10.79 -4.65 -13.89
C GLY A 27 9.71 -5.50 -13.22
N TYR A 28 9.90 -5.78 -11.92
CA TYR A 28 8.94 -6.48 -11.08
C TYR A 28 8.56 -5.63 -9.87
N PHE A 29 7.26 -5.49 -9.62
CA PHE A 29 6.74 -4.73 -8.50
C PHE A 29 5.88 -5.57 -7.55
N VAL A 30 5.77 -5.09 -6.31
CA VAL A 30 4.75 -5.52 -5.34
C VAL A 30 4.01 -4.27 -4.87
N ASP A 31 2.69 -4.26 -5.06
CA ASP A 31 1.81 -3.14 -4.72
C ASP A 31 0.85 -3.58 -3.62
N LEU A 32 1.11 -3.15 -2.37
CA LEU A 32 0.27 -3.46 -1.22
C LEU A 32 -0.77 -2.36 -1.04
N ALA A 33 -2.02 -2.79 -0.84
CA ALA A 33 -3.21 -1.96 -0.87
C ALA A 33 -3.35 -1.24 -2.22
N ALA A 34 -3.27 -2.04 -3.30
CA ALA A 34 -3.24 -1.56 -4.68
C ALA A 34 -4.47 -0.72 -5.09
N ASN A 35 -5.54 -0.78 -4.31
CA ASN A 35 -6.71 0.08 -4.34
C ASN A 35 -7.37 0.18 -5.73
N ASP A 36 -7.28 1.35 -6.37
CA ASP A 36 -7.88 1.58 -7.70
C ASP A 36 -6.92 1.13 -8.82
N PRO A 37 -7.40 0.51 -9.90
CA PRO A 37 -6.54 0.06 -10.98
C PRO A 37 -5.64 1.15 -11.59
N PHE A 38 -6.07 2.40 -11.57
CA PHE A 38 -5.36 3.52 -12.21
C PHE A 38 -5.26 4.76 -11.33
N GLN A 39 -6.35 5.14 -10.65
CA GLN A 39 -6.37 6.37 -9.88
C GLN A 39 -5.45 6.24 -8.66
N LEU A 40 -4.45 7.12 -8.57
CA LEU A 40 -3.44 7.15 -7.51
C LEU A 40 -2.58 5.88 -7.43
N SER A 41 -2.52 5.08 -8.50
CA SER A 41 -1.75 3.85 -8.52
C SER A 41 -0.26 4.12 -8.73
N ASN A 42 0.57 3.63 -7.82
CA ASN A 42 2.03 3.75 -7.88
C ASN A 42 2.67 2.77 -8.88
N THR A 43 1.90 1.87 -9.49
CA THR A 43 2.43 0.80 -10.34
C THR A 43 1.78 0.70 -11.72
N ALA A 44 0.63 1.37 -11.93
CA ALA A 44 -0.10 1.27 -13.19
C ALA A 44 0.69 1.80 -14.40
N THR A 45 1.43 2.89 -14.24
CA THR A 45 2.28 3.44 -15.30
C THR A 45 3.45 2.51 -15.61
N LEU A 46 4.08 1.93 -14.58
CA LEU A 46 5.18 0.98 -14.72
C LEU A 46 4.74 -0.23 -15.53
N GLU A 47 3.57 -0.79 -15.22
CA GLU A 47 2.99 -1.92 -15.94
C GLU A 47 2.67 -1.56 -17.40
N ARG A 48 1.91 -0.50 -17.62
CA ARG A 48 1.33 -0.19 -18.95
C ARG A 48 2.33 0.41 -19.94
N SER A 49 3.22 1.27 -19.45
CA SER A 49 4.13 2.03 -20.30
C SER A 49 5.52 1.41 -20.40
N PHE A 50 5.93 0.63 -19.39
CA PHE A 50 7.29 0.10 -19.32
C PHE A 50 7.34 -1.43 -19.23
N GLY A 51 6.18 -2.12 -19.36
CA GLY A 51 6.12 -3.58 -19.44
C GLY A 51 6.49 -4.30 -18.14
N TRP A 52 6.34 -3.65 -17.01
CA TRP A 52 6.60 -4.27 -15.71
C TRP A 52 5.54 -5.32 -15.40
N LYS A 53 5.92 -6.30 -14.58
CA LYS A 53 5.03 -7.33 -14.03
C LYS A 53 5.04 -7.24 -12.52
N GLY A 54 4.09 -7.88 -11.85
CA GLY A 54 4.11 -7.89 -10.39
C GLY A 54 2.85 -8.40 -9.75
N LEU A 55 2.80 -8.18 -8.43
CA LEU A 55 1.66 -8.51 -7.58
C LEU A 55 0.91 -7.23 -7.20
N CYS A 56 -0.42 -7.25 -7.36
CA CYS A 56 -1.31 -6.26 -6.79
C CYS A 56 -2.06 -6.92 -5.63
N ILE A 57 -1.76 -6.53 -4.39
CA ILE A 57 -2.35 -7.13 -3.19
C ILE A 57 -3.43 -6.19 -2.67
N GLU A 58 -4.64 -6.68 -2.57
CA GLU A 58 -5.83 -5.90 -2.17
C GLU A 58 -6.83 -6.83 -1.48
N THR A 59 -7.64 -6.30 -0.56
CA THR A 59 -8.61 -7.12 0.20
C THR A 59 -10.06 -6.66 0.05
N LEU A 60 -10.31 -5.48 -0.50
CA LEU A 60 -11.66 -5.00 -0.72
C LEU A 60 -12.26 -5.65 -1.98
N PRO A 61 -13.36 -6.45 -1.90
CA PRO A 61 -13.83 -7.28 -3.02
C PRO A 61 -14.11 -6.50 -4.30
N LYS A 62 -14.63 -5.27 -4.20
CA LYS A 62 -14.88 -4.41 -5.37
C LYS A 62 -13.58 -3.97 -6.04
N LYS A 63 -12.53 -3.70 -5.27
CA LYS A 63 -11.21 -3.30 -5.76
C LYS A 63 -10.48 -4.49 -6.36
N VAL A 64 -10.48 -5.63 -5.68
CA VAL A 64 -9.95 -6.90 -6.20
C VAL A 64 -10.57 -7.23 -7.56
N LYS A 65 -11.90 -7.15 -7.69
CA LYS A 65 -12.59 -7.36 -8.96
C LYS A 65 -12.12 -6.38 -10.04
N ALA A 66 -12.07 -5.09 -9.73
CA ALA A 66 -11.66 -4.05 -10.67
C ALA A 66 -10.19 -4.21 -11.13
N LEU A 67 -9.30 -4.60 -10.21
CA LEU A 67 -7.91 -4.91 -10.53
C LEU A 67 -7.81 -6.10 -11.48
N ARG A 68 -8.50 -7.21 -11.20
CA ARG A 68 -8.52 -8.40 -12.07
C ARG A 68 -9.05 -8.12 -13.48
N GLU A 69 -9.99 -7.19 -13.61
CA GLU A 69 -10.58 -6.82 -14.91
C GLU A 69 -9.71 -5.84 -15.72
N LYS A 70 -8.87 -5.03 -15.07
CA LYS A 70 -8.25 -3.85 -15.71
C LYS A 70 -6.73 -3.83 -15.66
N ARG A 71 -6.09 -4.65 -14.82
CA ARG A 71 -4.64 -4.72 -14.67
C ARG A 71 -4.12 -6.07 -15.17
N SER A 72 -2.87 -6.12 -15.58
CA SER A 72 -2.18 -7.36 -15.96
C SER A 72 -1.34 -7.96 -14.84
N CYS A 73 -1.16 -7.24 -13.73
CA CYS A 73 -0.53 -7.78 -12.52
C CYS A 73 -1.32 -8.97 -11.95
N GLN A 74 -0.63 -9.86 -11.26
CA GLN A 74 -1.29 -10.94 -10.54
C GLN A 74 -1.97 -10.39 -9.29
N VAL A 75 -3.30 -10.50 -9.21
CA VAL A 75 -4.10 -9.91 -8.14
C VAL A 75 -4.27 -10.93 -7.00
N VAL A 76 -3.77 -10.57 -5.84
CA VAL A 76 -3.83 -11.36 -4.60
C VAL A 76 -4.87 -10.74 -3.68
N ASP A 77 -5.91 -11.53 -3.33
CA ASP A 77 -6.94 -11.13 -2.36
C ASP A 77 -6.48 -11.54 -0.97
N ALA A 78 -5.84 -10.62 -0.24
CA ALA A 78 -5.30 -10.89 1.09
C ALA A 78 -5.11 -9.60 1.91
N VAL A 79 -5.20 -9.74 3.23
CA VAL A 79 -4.67 -8.76 4.19
C VAL A 79 -3.26 -9.20 4.57
N VAL A 80 -2.28 -8.34 4.32
CA VAL A 80 -0.88 -8.61 4.68
C VAL A 80 -0.62 -8.17 6.11
N GLY A 81 0.11 -8.98 6.88
CA GLY A 81 0.46 -8.69 8.27
C GLY A 81 1.35 -9.76 8.87
N THR A 82 1.28 -9.93 10.19
CA THR A 82 2.16 -10.84 10.93
C THR A 82 1.78 -12.33 10.83
N GLY A 83 0.64 -12.67 10.26
CA GLY A 83 0.03 -14.00 10.30
C GLY A 83 -1.02 -14.17 11.40
N ALA A 84 -1.07 -13.27 12.37
CA ALA A 84 -2.12 -13.23 13.37
C ALA A 84 -3.38 -12.55 12.81
N PRO A 85 -4.60 -12.97 13.19
CA PRO A 85 -5.82 -12.28 12.81
C PRO A 85 -5.83 -10.84 13.36
N VAL A 86 -6.34 -9.92 12.57
CA VAL A 86 -6.52 -8.50 12.95
C VAL A 86 -7.98 -8.09 12.85
N LEU A 87 -8.39 -7.12 13.63
CA LEU A 87 -9.65 -6.43 13.42
C LEU A 87 -9.49 -5.47 12.24
N PHE A 88 -10.07 -5.82 11.11
CA PHE A 88 -9.97 -5.01 9.90
C PHE A 88 -11.20 -4.13 9.75
N ARG A 89 -10.99 -2.82 9.70
CA ARG A 89 -12.03 -1.82 9.52
C ARG A 89 -12.25 -1.53 8.06
N LYS A 90 -13.46 -1.83 7.57
CA LYS A 90 -13.86 -1.60 6.18
C LYS A 90 -14.78 -0.39 6.11
N PHE A 91 -14.48 0.52 5.20
CA PHE A 91 -15.35 1.62 4.86
C PHE A 91 -16.07 1.33 3.54
N SER A 92 -17.40 1.52 3.54
CA SER A 92 -18.19 1.44 2.34
C SER A 92 -19.12 2.64 2.23
N THR A 93 -19.32 3.14 1.01
CA THR A 93 -20.28 4.22 0.73
C THR A 93 -21.29 3.74 -0.28
N ASN A 94 -22.55 4.16 -0.12
CA ASN A 94 -23.49 4.11 -1.24
C ASN A 94 -23.08 5.20 -2.23
N ALA A 95 -22.69 4.80 -3.44
CA ALA A 95 -22.07 5.63 -4.47
C ALA A 95 -22.91 6.89 -4.87
N SER A 96 -24.16 6.99 -4.43
CA SER A 96 -25.09 8.07 -4.77
C SER A 96 -25.10 9.25 -3.79
N THR A 97 -24.49 9.14 -2.62
CA THR A 97 -24.86 10.06 -1.52
C THR A 97 -23.87 11.17 -1.21
N ASN A 98 -22.55 11.03 -1.48
CA ASN A 98 -21.65 12.17 -1.28
C ASN A 98 -20.30 12.03 -2.00
N PRO A 99 -20.01 12.86 -3.02
CA PRO A 99 -18.72 12.82 -3.75
C PRO A 99 -17.50 13.12 -2.88
N HIS A 100 -17.66 13.84 -1.76
CA HIS A 100 -16.56 14.18 -0.85
C HIS A 100 -16.00 13.00 -0.06
N PHE A 101 -16.72 11.87 0.02
CA PHE A 101 -16.26 10.67 0.74
C PHE A 101 -15.90 9.50 -0.17
N ARG A 102 -15.76 9.72 -1.49
CA ARG A 102 -15.36 8.66 -2.43
C ARG A 102 -14.00 8.02 -2.10
N TRP A 103 -13.10 8.79 -1.54
CA TRP A 103 -11.76 8.36 -1.17
C TRP A 103 -11.70 7.53 0.13
N ILE A 104 -12.75 7.55 0.96
CA ILE A 104 -12.75 6.88 2.27
C ILE A 104 -12.60 5.35 2.17
N HIS A 105 -12.92 4.76 1.03
CA HIS A 105 -12.70 3.33 0.82
C HIS A 105 -11.20 2.95 0.85
N GLY A 106 -10.32 3.85 0.45
CA GLY A 106 -8.87 3.65 0.50
C GLY A 106 -8.32 3.63 1.91
N LEU A 107 -9.07 4.12 2.90
CA LEU A 107 -8.67 4.17 4.30
C LEU A 107 -9.03 2.91 5.10
N SER A 108 -9.45 1.82 4.44
CA SER A 108 -9.71 0.56 5.14
C SER A 108 -8.41 -0.01 5.68
N HIS A 109 -8.35 -0.27 6.98
CA HIS A 109 -7.10 -0.59 7.68
C HIS A 109 -7.27 -1.58 8.83
N ALA A 110 -6.16 -2.15 9.30
CA ALA A 110 -6.11 -2.93 10.54
C ALA A 110 -6.20 -2.00 11.77
N VAL A 111 -7.09 -2.31 12.69
CA VAL A 111 -7.21 -1.57 13.96
C VAL A 111 -6.13 -2.05 14.93
N LYS A 112 -5.21 -1.19 15.32
CA LYS A 112 -4.05 -1.54 16.16
C LYS A 112 -4.35 -1.71 17.64
N GLU A 113 -5.42 -1.13 18.15
CA GLU A 113 -5.77 -1.27 19.56
C GLU A 113 -6.63 -2.52 19.79
N PRO A 114 -6.26 -3.38 20.76
CA PRO A 114 -7.16 -4.44 21.18
C PRO A 114 -8.42 -3.78 21.76
N LEU A 115 -9.54 -3.95 21.09
CA LEU A 115 -10.83 -3.58 21.66
C LEU A 115 -10.99 -4.35 22.98
N ARG A 116 -10.88 -3.68 24.11
CA ARG A 116 -11.34 -4.26 25.39
C ARG A 116 -12.80 -4.65 25.18
N ALA A 117 -13.16 -5.86 25.62
CA ALA A 117 -14.54 -6.31 25.54
C ALA A 117 -15.47 -5.20 26.08
N GLY A 118 -16.39 -4.70 25.23
CA GLY A 118 -17.31 -3.62 25.57
C GLY A 118 -16.87 -2.20 25.20
N VAL A 119 -15.66 -2.00 24.62
CA VAL A 119 -15.25 -0.69 24.09
C VAL A 119 -15.55 -0.65 22.59
N THR A 120 -16.57 0.07 22.21
CA THR A 120 -16.82 0.48 20.83
C THR A 120 -15.82 1.60 20.51
N VAL A 121 -15.00 1.43 19.48
CA VAL A 121 -14.19 2.55 18.96
C VAL A 121 -15.14 3.53 18.31
N ASN A 122 -15.58 4.53 19.08
CA ASN A 122 -16.59 5.50 18.65
C ASN A 122 -16.06 6.54 17.66
N HIS A 123 -14.75 6.55 17.37
CA HIS A 123 -14.13 7.54 16.50
C HIS A 123 -13.25 6.87 15.44
N THR A 124 -13.39 7.30 14.21
CA THR A 124 -12.50 6.98 13.10
C THR A 124 -11.76 8.25 12.73
N CYS A 125 -10.46 8.26 12.89
CA CYS A 125 -9.63 9.38 12.50
C CYS A 125 -9.12 9.17 11.08
N ILE A 126 -9.49 10.08 10.18
CA ILE A 126 -9.06 10.09 8.77
C ILE A 126 -7.74 10.84 8.61
N SER A 127 -7.36 11.60 9.63
CA SER A 127 -6.07 12.27 9.82
C SER A 127 -5.94 12.63 11.29
N GLU A 128 -4.75 13.03 11.73
CA GLU A 128 -4.50 13.50 13.11
C GLU A 128 -5.47 14.60 13.60
N ARG A 129 -6.13 15.29 12.67
CA ARG A 129 -7.03 16.43 12.97
C ARG A 129 -8.49 16.22 12.59
N ARG A 130 -8.85 15.07 11.99
CA ARG A 130 -10.23 14.81 11.52
C ARG A 130 -10.68 13.44 11.95
N CYS A 131 -11.28 13.38 13.13
CA CYS A 131 -11.91 12.18 13.67
C CYS A 131 -13.43 12.31 13.59
N TYR A 132 -14.09 11.23 13.20
CA TYR A 132 -15.55 11.15 13.06
C TYR A 132 -16.09 10.02 13.92
N THR A 133 -17.24 10.23 14.54
CA THR A 133 -17.96 9.14 15.18
C THR A 133 -18.63 8.26 14.11
N SER A 134 -18.89 6.99 14.43
CA SER A 134 -19.66 6.11 13.53
C SER A 134 -21.02 6.73 13.15
N ALA A 135 -21.67 7.44 14.09
CA ALA A 135 -22.91 8.15 13.82
C ALA A 135 -22.75 9.30 12.81
N GLN A 136 -21.64 10.05 12.87
CA GLN A 136 -21.34 11.11 11.90
C GLN A 136 -21.06 10.53 10.52
N LEU A 137 -20.33 9.42 10.43
CA LEU A 137 -20.05 8.71 9.19
C LEU A 137 -21.34 8.16 8.57
N THR A 138 -22.22 7.56 9.38
CA THR A 138 -23.50 7.03 8.91
C THR A 138 -24.41 8.15 8.35
N LYS A 139 -24.43 9.34 8.98
CA LYS A 139 -25.22 10.49 8.48
C LYS A 139 -24.80 10.94 7.09
N VAL A 140 -23.54 10.73 6.71
CA VAL A 140 -23.03 11.09 5.38
C VAL A 140 -22.96 9.88 4.43
N GLY A 141 -23.65 8.77 4.78
CA GLY A 141 -23.77 7.58 3.93
C GLY A 141 -22.53 6.69 3.92
N VAL A 142 -21.65 6.83 4.91
CA VAL A 142 -20.48 5.95 5.09
C VAL A 142 -20.84 4.87 6.11
N ARG A 143 -20.73 3.61 5.69
CA ARG A 143 -20.82 2.45 6.57
C ARG A 143 -19.41 2.01 7.00
N VAL A 144 -19.30 1.67 8.27
CA VAL A 144 -18.10 1.16 8.89
C VAL A 144 -18.39 -0.25 9.38
N ASP A 145 -17.63 -1.22 8.89
CA ASP A 145 -17.74 -2.62 9.29
C ASP A 145 -16.39 -3.10 9.83
N ASP A 146 -16.36 -3.55 11.09
CA ASP A 146 -15.18 -4.14 11.71
C ASP A 146 -15.29 -5.67 11.63
N VAL A 147 -14.32 -6.32 10.99
CA VAL A 147 -14.32 -7.76 10.76
C VAL A 147 -12.98 -8.37 11.17
N TYR A 148 -12.99 -9.40 12.01
CA TYR A 148 -11.78 -10.18 12.23
C TYR A 148 -11.35 -10.86 10.93
N THR A 149 -10.14 -10.54 10.49
CA THR A 149 -9.62 -11.01 9.21
C THR A 149 -8.25 -11.67 9.43
N PRO A 150 -8.04 -12.89 8.92
CA PRO A 150 -6.72 -13.51 8.95
C PRO A 150 -5.74 -12.68 8.12
N THR A 151 -4.50 -12.59 8.57
CA THR A 151 -3.43 -11.96 7.81
C THR A 151 -2.45 -12.99 7.28
N ILE A 152 -1.76 -12.64 6.20
CA ILE A 152 -0.72 -13.48 5.59
C ILE A 152 0.59 -12.69 5.59
N PRO A 153 1.71 -13.22 6.12
CA PRO A 153 3.00 -12.58 6.00
C PRO A 153 3.39 -12.37 4.54
N LEU A 154 3.93 -11.19 4.21
CA LEU A 154 4.32 -10.84 2.84
C LEU A 154 5.21 -11.90 2.19
N VAL A 155 6.18 -12.44 2.94
CA VAL A 155 7.09 -13.48 2.44
C VAL A 155 6.37 -14.74 1.98
N HIS A 156 5.27 -15.13 2.63
CA HIS A 156 4.48 -16.28 2.20
C HIS A 156 3.78 -16.03 0.86
N ILE A 157 3.28 -14.82 0.65
CA ILE A 157 2.72 -14.40 -0.64
C ILE A 157 3.81 -14.43 -1.71
N LEU A 158 4.98 -13.84 -1.45
CA LEU A 158 6.07 -13.81 -2.41
C LEU A 158 6.50 -15.22 -2.83
N ARG A 159 6.61 -16.14 -1.88
CA ARG A 159 6.93 -17.56 -2.16
C ARG A 159 5.82 -18.25 -2.96
N GLN A 160 4.56 -18.09 -2.56
CA GLN A 160 3.40 -18.71 -3.21
C GLN A 160 3.27 -18.29 -4.68
N TYR A 161 3.59 -17.04 -4.98
CA TYR A 161 3.49 -16.49 -6.32
C TYR A 161 4.83 -16.49 -7.08
N ALA A 162 5.83 -17.20 -6.56
CA ALA A 162 7.16 -17.33 -7.16
C ALA A 162 7.77 -15.97 -7.56
N ALA A 163 7.60 -14.95 -6.70
CA ALA A 163 8.20 -13.64 -6.92
C ALA A 163 9.73 -13.74 -7.00
N PRO A 164 10.41 -12.94 -7.84
CA PRO A 164 11.86 -12.96 -7.92
C PRO A 164 12.48 -12.50 -6.57
N ARG A 165 13.65 -13.04 -6.23
CA ARG A 165 14.39 -12.65 -5.00
C ARG A 165 14.72 -11.16 -4.95
N VAL A 166 14.99 -10.57 -6.10
CA VAL A 166 15.21 -9.14 -6.26
C VAL A 166 13.98 -8.53 -6.91
N ILE A 167 13.24 -7.77 -6.13
CA ILE A 167 12.03 -7.04 -6.52
C ILE A 167 12.45 -5.60 -6.78
N ASP A 168 12.09 -5.06 -7.93
CA ASP A 168 12.51 -3.72 -8.30
C ASP A 168 11.80 -2.64 -7.49
N TYR A 169 10.49 -2.80 -7.23
CA TYR A 169 9.72 -1.79 -6.52
C TYR A 169 8.68 -2.40 -5.57
N LEU A 170 8.66 -1.91 -4.34
CA LEU A 170 7.60 -2.13 -3.36
C LEU A 170 6.83 -0.82 -3.13
N SER A 171 5.54 -0.81 -3.38
CA SER A 171 4.61 0.23 -2.93
C SER A 171 3.88 -0.28 -1.69
N LEU A 172 4.06 0.40 -0.56
CA LEU A 172 3.51 0.01 0.74
C LEU A 172 2.74 1.17 1.35
N ASP A 173 1.42 1.08 1.26
CA ASP A 173 0.46 2.05 1.81
C ASP A 173 -0.71 1.27 2.43
N VAL A 174 -0.52 0.80 3.67
CA VAL A 174 -1.46 -0.06 4.40
C VAL A 174 -2.09 0.64 5.60
N GLU A 175 -2.08 1.98 5.55
CA GLU A 175 -2.78 2.85 6.50
C GLU A 175 -2.41 2.56 7.97
N GLY A 176 -1.09 2.45 8.21
CA GLY A 176 -0.50 2.33 9.54
C GLY A 176 -0.12 0.90 9.96
N ALA A 177 -0.20 -0.10 9.10
CA ALA A 177 0.27 -1.47 9.37
C ALA A 177 1.65 -1.78 8.74
N GLU A 178 2.42 -0.76 8.31
CA GLU A 178 3.71 -0.89 7.64
C GLU A 178 4.73 -1.68 8.49
N ASP A 179 4.73 -1.42 9.81
CA ASP A 179 5.54 -2.15 10.78
C ASP A 179 5.19 -3.65 10.81
N ASP A 180 3.91 -4.00 10.77
CA ASP A 180 3.44 -5.39 10.80
C ASP A 180 3.82 -6.16 9.53
N VAL A 181 4.02 -5.45 8.43
CA VAL A 181 4.47 -6.03 7.15
C VAL A 181 5.99 -6.23 7.15
N LEU A 182 6.78 -5.23 7.59
CA LEU A 182 8.21 -5.19 7.33
C LEU A 182 9.12 -5.48 8.52
N LEU A 183 8.69 -5.32 9.79
CA LEU A 183 9.59 -5.53 10.94
C LEU A 183 10.08 -6.98 11.07
N GLN A 184 9.30 -7.96 10.61
CA GLN A 184 9.67 -9.37 10.61
C GLN A 184 9.95 -9.92 9.21
N PHE A 185 10.07 -9.03 8.22
CA PHE A 185 10.33 -9.45 6.84
C PHE A 185 11.78 -9.97 6.69
N PRO A 186 11.99 -11.11 6.02
CA PRO A 186 13.31 -11.68 5.84
C PRO A 186 14.07 -10.98 4.68
N PHE A 187 14.69 -9.85 4.96
CA PHE A 187 15.47 -9.06 4.00
C PHE A 187 16.72 -9.79 3.46
N ASP A 188 17.11 -10.91 4.04
CA ASP A 188 18.14 -11.82 3.54
C ASP A 188 17.61 -12.77 2.44
N GLU A 189 16.29 -13.02 2.41
CA GLU A 189 15.67 -13.85 1.38
C GLU A 189 15.22 -13.03 0.16
N TYR A 190 14.64 -11.86 0.38
CA TYR A 190 14.14 -10.95 -0.66
C TYR A 190 14.70 -9.55 -0.48
N VAL A 191 15.05 -8.93 -1.59
CA VAL A 191 15.53 -7.55 -1.63
C VAL A 191 14.59 -6.71 -2.48
N PHE A 192 14.16 -5.56 -1.96
CA PHE A 192 13.49 -4.52 -2.73
C PHE A 192 14.53 -3.47 -3.16
N ARG A 193 14.67 -3.21 -4.44
CA ARG A 193 15.61 -2.18 -4.91
C ARG A 193 15.19 -0.78 -4.51
N VAL A 194 13.89 -0.51 -4.66
CA VAL A 194 13.25 0.76 -4.27
C VAL A 194 11.95 0.45 -3.53
N MET A 195 11.65 1.22 -2.49
CA MET A 195 10.37 1.14 -1.77
C MET A 195 9.79 2.55 -1.61
N SER A 196 8.48 2.69 -1.80
CA SER A 196 7.70 3.79 -1.24
C SER A 196 6.94 3.27 -0.03
N ILE A 197 7.03 3.97 1.10
CA ILE A 197 6.40 3.56 2.36
C ILE A 197 5.68 4.76 2.95
N GLU A 198 4.37 4.63 3.18
CA GLU A 198 3.59 5.68 3.83
C GLU A 198 3.89 5.69 5.33
N ARG A 199 4.25 6.85 5.86
CA ARG A 199 4.45 7.11 7.31
C ARG A 199 5.25 6.04 8.07
N PRO A 200 6.45 5.62 7.59
CA PRO A 200 7.25 4.62 8.28
C PRO A 200 7.61 5.11 9.68
N THR A 201 7.47 4.23 10.70
CA THR A 201 7.85 4.58 12.07
C THR A 201 9.36 4.71 12.22
N ASP A 202 9.83 5.39 13.26
CA ASP A 202 11.28 5.49 13.54
C ASP A 202 11.92 4.11 13.77
N LYS A 203 11.13 3.13 14.25
CA LYS A 203 11.57 1.75 14.40
C LYS A 203 11.82 1.10 13.03
N LEU A 204 10.88 1.27 12.11
CA LEU A 204 11.01 0.75 10.75
C LEU A 204 12.17 1.43 10.00
N LYS A 205 12.31 2.75 10.13
CA LYS A 205 13.43 3.51 9.54
C LYS A 205 14.80 3.01 10.01
N ARG A 206 14.94 2.73 11.33
CA ARG A 206 16.18 2.15 11.87
C ARG A 206 16.44 0.77 11.27
N LEU A 207 15.43 -0.12 11.25
CA LEU A 207 15.57 -1.44 10.64
C LEU A 207 16.01 -1.34 9.17
N LEU A 208 15.37 -0.49 8.37
CA LEU A 208 15.72 -0.33 6.96
C LEU A 208 17.19 0.13 6.81
N THR A 209 17.63 1.09 7.63
CA THR A 209 19.03 1.54 7.62
C THR A 209 20.00 0.40 7.98
N GLU A 210 19.69 -0.38 9.01
CA GLU A 210 20.48 -1.55 9.43
C GLU A 210 20.53 -2.64 8.33
N ARG A 211 19.49 -2.74 7.52
CA ARG A 211 19.39 -3.66 6.38
C ARG A 211 20.00 -3.08 5.09
N GLY A 212 20.68 -1.94 5.17
CA GLY A 212 21.41 -1.35 4.04
C GLY A 212 20.51 -0.58 3.06
N TYR A 213 19.41 -0.04 3.54
CA TYR A 213 18.59 0.90 2.78
C TYR A 213 18.91 2.34 3.16
N SER A 214 18.85 3.22 2.20
CA SER A 214 18.97 4.66 2.42
C SER A 214 17.72 5.38 1.94
N ARG A 215 17.26 6.37 2.72
CA ARG A 215 16.16 7.23 2.30
C ARG A 215 16.62 8.14 1.16
N LEU A 216 15.80 8.26 0.12
CA LEU A 216 16.02 9.23 -0.94
C LEU A 216 15.71 10.64 -0.43
N ALA A 217 16.61 11.59 -0.73
CA ALA A 217 16.48 12.98 -0.28
C ALA A 217 15.46 13.79 -1.09
N GLU A 218 15.07 13.31 -2.27
CA GLU A 218 14.13 14.02 -3.13
C GLU A 218 12.72 14.01 -2.54
N PRO A 219 12.12 15.19 -2.31
CA PRO A 219 10.75 15.25 -1.82
C PRO A 219 9.81 14.75 -2.92
N LEU A 220 8.97 13.81 -2.58
CA LEU A 220 7.81 13.49 -3.40
C LEU A 220 6.95 14.76 -3.55
N LYS A 221 6.65 15.14 -4.76
CA LYS A 221 5.82 16.33 -5.03
C LYS A 221 4.48 16.15 -4.30
N ALA A 222 4.21 17.06 -3.37
CA ALA A 222 2.93 17.16 -2.68
C ALA A 222 2.53 16.00 -1.74
N SER A 223 3.43 15.17 -1.26
CA SER A 223 3.06 14.21 -0.21
C SER A 223 3.03 14.88 1.16
N GLY A 224 2.01 15.69 1.42
CA GLY A 224 1.65 16.10 2.78
C GLY A 224 1.22 14.92 3.67
N TRP A 225 1.37 13.69 3.15
CA TRP A 225 0.92 12.43 3.74
C TRP A 225 2.03 11.64 4.45
N GLY A 226 3.29 12.12 4.43
CA GLY A 226 4.40 11.49 5.15
C GLY A 226 5.01 10.28 4.44
N GLU A 227 4.84 10.18 3.14
CA GLU A 227 5.42 9.10 2.34
C GLU A 227 6.93 9.29 2.14
N GLU A 228 7.69 8.23 2.27
CA GLU A 228 9.14 8.20 2.11
C GLU A 228 9.57 7.18 1.07
N MET A 229 10.58 7.55 0.26
CA MET A 229 11.21 6.63 -0.68
C MET A 229 12.54 6.11 -0.12
N TRP A 230 12.75 4.80 -0.24
CA TRP A 230 13.94 4.11 0.24
C TRP A 230 14.58 3.30 -0.89
N ARG A 231 15.91 3.27 -0.93
CA ARG A 231 16.68 2.53 -1.93
C ARG A 231 17.69 1.60 -1.26
N ALA A 232 17.79 0.36 -1.75
CA ALA A 232 18.85 -0.55 -1.35
C ALA A 232 20.24 -0.03 -1.79
N THR A 233 21.23 -0.15 -0.93
CA THR A 233 22.64 0.11 -1.30
C THR A 233 23.17 -1.03 -2.17
N ILE A 234 24.12 -0.73 -3.06
CA ILE A 234 24.65 -1.67 -4.10
C ILE A 234 25.18 -2.97 -3.50
N SER A 235 25.62 -2.96 -2.23
CA SER A 235 26.14 -4.16 -1.55
C SER A 235 25.08 -5.24 -1.25
N ASN A 236 23.79 -4.93 -1.41
CA ASN A 236 22.68 -5.82 -1.07
C ASN A 236 21.93 -6.40 -2.28
N ILE A 237 22.42 -6.12 -3.51
CA ILE A 237 21.73 -6.53 -4.77
C ILE A 237 22.53 -7.62 -5.49
#